data_d656d3da3c2bf7d551da20a8b99a876b
#
_entry.id   d656d3da3c2bf7d551da20a8b99a876b
#
_cell.length_a   1.000
_cell.length_b   1.000
_cell.length_c   1.000
_cell.angle_alpha   90.00
_cell.angle_beta   90.00
_cell.angle_gamma   90.00
#
_symmetry.space_group_name_H-M   'P 1'
#
loop_
_entity.id
_entity.type
_entity.pdbx_description
1 polymer ?
#
loop_
_entity_poly.entity_id
_entity_poly.type
_entity_poly.pdbx_seq_one_letter_code
_entity_poly.pdbx_strand_id
1 'polypeptide(L)'
;MSDEEDYSAEEGRPMVIEVKTNKRPSSRTQGRRSARTPRTPKTQRSQYNDNEDDYSDEFDEDFDDEEEMADDAPRTSHIKSKPKNGRKKVNMTPPDRLLKTSTRKANKFMDQGKVDKCIQEYVKCIAYTRMVHGPVDWRLARSYADLAEAYLDHKSYAAQADYHADNGKAILLNSPPTITTETEKANVYTVLFRLYRTKGRALTALKKFPEAEQVLAKADKFLADLFKMSCVTQDECDEMEIDISHAKARLYWKQKKHALASSQYDKLLDQMESHYGKDSMELVPVYQENGQLEQSKGRHADHDKAIEMYLQAHSIAGANYREDNLVTMDTALSLARAYSQTGREEAEGVAEKYLNECLAICQTCHGSNHKKTLEVMDELSRLLIRVDRQEEALSILRSSLTGKCEAYGDYSEQVSDTYKLIASVHLSGGATEKAIRAYQKCHNIECLVLGKNSKKAKDSERTIEILMSSPGLSNKFSLSKSEELKKRPKFNSIVNRSKPMTGT
;
A
#
# COMPACT_ATOMS: atom_id res chain seq x y z
N MET A 1 44.55 14.78 -47.06
CA MET A 1 43.67 15.90 -46.74
C MET A 1 42.72 15.30 -45.71
N SER A 2 43.09 15.05 -44.47
CA SER A 2 43.53 15.90 -43.33
C SER A 2 42.45 16.88 -42.94
N ASP A 3 41.70 16.57 -41.89
CA ASP A 3 41.22 17.53 -40.90
C ASP A 3 41.17 16.80 -39.54
N GLU A 4 42.22 17.08 -38.78
CA GLU A 4 42.29 16.80 -37.33
C GLU A 4 41.54 17.92 -36.63
N GLU A 5 40.53 17.61 -35.85
CA GLU A 5 39.95 18.53 -34.86
C GLU A 5 40.36 18.12 -33.45
N ASP A 6 41.13 19.03 -32.90
CA ASP A 6 41.75 19.15 -31.62
C ASP A 6 40.67 19.27 -30.50
N TYR A 7 40.62 18.33 -29.54
CA TYR A 7 39.81 18.45 -28.31
C TYR A 7 40.75 18.76 -27.16
N SER A 8 40.85 20.05 -26.85
CA SER A 8 41.48 20.55 -25.65
C SER A 8 40.65 20.21 -24.40
N ALA A 9 41.32 19.60 -23.40
CA ALA A 9 40.82 19.33 -22.07
C ALA A 9 40.50 20.63 -21.32
N GLU A 10 39.26 20.79 -20.88
CA GLU A 10 38.91 21.76 -19.85
C GLU A 10 38.84 21.08 -18.48
N GLU A 11 39.73 21.49 -17.61
CA GLU A 11 39.84 21.13 -16.21
C GLU A 11 38.59 21.53 -15.40
N GLY A 12 38.18 20.64 -14.52
CA GLY A 12 37.00 20.75 -13.68
C GLY A 12 37.04 21.92 -12.67
N ARG A 13 36.03 22.76 -12.72
CA ARG A 13 35.64 23.65 -11.61
C ARG A 13 34.50 23.03 -10.81
N PRO A 14 34.49 23.13 -9.47
CA PRO A 14 33.39 22.60 -8.68
C PRO A 14 32.12 23.41 -8.93
N MET A 15 31.02 22.72 -9.24
CA MET A 15 29.70 23.33 -9.41
C MET A 15 29.16 23.81 -8.06
N VAL A 16 29.12 25.13 -7.90
CA VAL A 16 28.37 25.80 -6.82
C VAL A 16 26.90 25.78 -7.22
N ILE A 17 26.05 25.14 -6.44
CA ILE A 17 24.61 25.11 -6.66
C ILE A 17 24.02 26.42 -6.15
N GLU A 18 23.77 27.40 -7.03
CA GLU A 18 22.96 28.56 -6.70
C GLU A 18 21.47 28.20 -6.65
N VAL A 19 20.90 28.22 -5.44
CA VAL A 19 19.47 28.09 -5.23
C VAL A 19 18.84 29.48 -5.35
N LYS A 20 18.14 29.75 -6.43
CA LYS A 20 17.30 30.96 -6.56
C LYS A 20 16.10 30.87 -5.63
N THR A 21 16.12 31.63 -4.54
CA THR A 21 14.98 31.82 -3.66
C THR A 21 14.07 32.92 -4.19
N ASN A 22 12.86 32.55 -4.60
CA ASN A 22 11.80 33.51 -4.92
C ASN A 22 11.26 34.14 -3.64
N LYS A 23 11.65 35.39 -3.36
CA LYS A 23 11.06 36.22 -2.31
C LYS A 23 9.73 36.78 -2.80
N ARG A 24 8.64 36.53 -2.10
CA ARG A 24 7.40 37.29 -2.19
C ARG A 24 7.45 38.46 -1.17
N PRO A 25 6.89 39.65 -1.48
CA PRO A 25 7.01 40.81 -0.63
C PRO A 25 6.05 40.78 0.56
N SER A 26 6.58 41.22 1.72
CA SER A 26 5.85 41.37 2.96
C SER A 26 5.05 42.66 2.99
N SER A 27 3.78 42.61 3.33
CA SER A 27 2.98 43.76 3.73
C SER A 27 3.14 44.04 5.23
N ARG A 28 3.36 45.31 5.49
CA ARG A 28 3.68 46.00 6.74
C ARG A 28 2.41 46.26 7.55
N THR A 29 2.38 45.89 8.83
CA THR A 29 1.58 46.63 9.83
C THR A 29 2.30 46.69 11.17
N GLN A 30 2.26 47.86 11.76
CA GLN A 30 2.90 48.31 12.99
C GLN A 30 2.14 47.87 14.24
N GLY A 31 2.82 47.73 15.37
CA GLY A 31 2.17 47.90 16.67
C GLY A 31 2.83 47.25 17.90
N ARG A 32 3.80 47.92 18.50
CA ARG A 32 3.99 48.27 19.94
C ARG A 32 4.04 47.19 21.04
N ARG A 33 5.16 47.32 21.82
CA ARG A 33 5.37 47.22 23.29
C ARG A 33 5.75 45.84 23.88
N SER A 34 7.05 45.74 24.18
CA SER A 34 7.75 45.71 25.50
C SER A 34 7.26 44.71 26.55
N ALA A 35 8.14 43.74 26.94
CA ALA A 35 8.48 43.46 28.35
C ALA A 35 9.56 42.35 28.48
N ARG A 36 10.67 42.75 29.08
CA ARG A 36 11.51 42.08 30.06
C ARG A 36 11.86 40.61 29.95
N THR A 37 13.14 40.37 29.69
CA THR A 37 13.89 39.12 29.99
C THR A 37 14.14 38.96 31.50
N PRO A 38 14.15 37.74 32.03
CA PRO A 38 14.92 37.40 33.24
C PRO A 38 16.14 36.54 32.91
N ARG A 39 17.16 36.80 33.68
CA ARG A 39 18.52 36.26 33.66
C ARG A 39 18.58 34.76 33.94
N THR A 40 19.49 34.07 33.25
CA THR A 40 19.98 32.73 33.55
C THR A 40 20.95 32.70 34.73
N PRO A 41 20.92 31.67 35.60
CA PRO A 41 22.01 31.39 36.52
C PRO A 41 23.04 30.45 35.87
N LYS A 42 24.30 30.76 36.10
CA LYS A 42 25.46 29.93 35.78
C LYS A 42 25.42 28.64 36.60
N THR A 43 25.57 27.48 35.98
CA THR A 43 25.86 26.26 36.69
C THR A 43 27.18 25.66 36.21
N GLN A 44 27.92 25.16 37.16
CA GLN A 44 29.29 24.68 37.15
C GLN A 44 29.50 23.43 36.27
N ARG A 45 30.67 23.45 35.67
CA ARG A 45 31.29 22.34 34.89
C ARG A 45 31.79 21.28 35.88
N SER A 46 31.20 20.09 35.90
CA SER A 46 31.81 18.92 36.50
C SER A 46 32.35 17.99 35.42
N GLN A 47 33.63 17.69 35.55
CA GLN A 47 34.32 16.67 34.77
C GLN A 47 33.75 15.32 35.14
N TYR A 48 33.41 14.49 34.13
CA TYR A 48 33.20 13.07 34.33
C TYR A 48 34.18 12.31 33.47
N ASN A 49 34.90 11.41 34.16
CA ASN A 49 35.82 10.44 33.61
C ASN A 49 35.10 9.40 32.76
N ASP A 50 35.71 9.09 31.61
CA ASP A 50 35.41 7.91 30.82
C ASP A 50 35.96 6.68 31.57
N ASN A 51 35.04 5.83 32.01
CA ASN A 51 35.34 4.44 32.29
C ASN A 51 34.38 3.59 31.50
N GLU A 52 34.90 2.89 30.49
CA GLU A 52 34.25 1.78 29.82
C GLU A 52 34.11 0.65 30.85
N ASP A 53 32.89 0.45 31.32
CA ASP A 53 32.50 -0.77 32.05
C ASP A 53 31.51 -1.57 31.22
N ASP A 54 32.03 -2.69 30.75
CA ASP A 54 31.36 -3.85 30.18
C ASP A 54 30.29 -4.36 31.18
N TYR A 55 29.00 -4.09 30.88
CA TYR A 55 27.89 -4.70 31.60
C TYR A 55 27.06 -5.57 30.66
N SER A 56 27.28 -6.87 30.83
CA SER A 56 26.46 -7.96 30.32
C SER A 56 24.95 -7.70 30.53
N ASP A 57 24.22 -7.79 29.42
CA ASP A 57 22.75 -7.77 29.35
C ASP A 57 22.17 -9.06 29.97
N GLU A 58 21.74 -8.98 31.21
CA GLU A 58 20.75 -9.88 31.81
C GLU A 58 19.79 -9.03 32.67
N PHE A 59 18.72 -8.52 32.04
CA PHE A 59 17.50 -8.16 32.73
C PHE A 59 16.33 -8.27 31.74
N ASP A 60 15.83 -9.50 31.62
CA ASP A 60 14.48 -9.78 31.17
C ASP A 60 13.52 -9.36 32.31
N GLU A 61 13.00 -8.16 32.23
CA GLU A 61 11.76 -7.83 32.95
C GLU A 61 10.63 -7.74 31.91
N ASP A 62 9.90 -8.84 31.86
CA ASP A 62 8.57 -8.95 31.29
C ASP A 62 7.65 -7.93 31.97
N PHE A 63 7.44 -6.77 31.33
CA PHE A 63 6.29 -5.94 31.59
C PHE A 63 5.17 -6.40 30.64
N ASP A 64 4.40 -7.36 31.10
CA ASP A 64 3.10 -7.72 30.56
C ASP A 64 2.16 -6.52 30.74
N ASP A 65 1.99 -5.72 29.69
CA ASP A 65 0.82 -4.88 29.54
C ASP A 65 -0.32 -5.78 28.99
N GLU A 66 -0.92 -6.56 29.89
CA GLU A 66 -2.25 -7.16 29.67
C GLU A 66 -3.27 -6.00 29.65
N GLU A 67 -3.55 -5.44 28.48
CA GLU A 67 -4.84 -4.79 28.24
C GLU A 67 -5.86 -5.88 27.91
N GLU A 68 -6.56 -6.34 28.95
CA GLU A 68 -7.77 -7.15 28.88
C GLU A 68 -8.75 -6.54 27.87
N MET A 69 -9.08 -7.33 26.86
CA MET A 69 -10.29 -7.15 26.07
C MET A 69 -11.48 -7.42 26.97
N ALA A 70 -12.08 -6.38 27.49
CA ALA A 70 -13.34 -6.49 28.24
C ALA A 70 -14.50 -6.65 27.24
N ASP A 71 -15.14 -7.81 27.31
CA ASP A 71 -16.43 -8.11 26.72
C ASP A 71 -17.52 -7.10 27.16
N ASP A 72 -18.23 -6.57 26.15
CA ASP A 72 -19.43 -5.77 26.35
C ASP A 72 -20.56 -6.59 26.93
N ALA A 73 -20.83 -6.40 28.22
CA ALA A 73 -22.11 -6.71 28.82
C ALA A 73 -22.62 -5.49 29.62
N PRO A 74 -23.91 -5.12 29.50
CA PRO A 74 -24.42 -3.88 30.08
C PRO A 74 -24.67 -4.01 31.58
N ARG A 75 -23.96 -3.23 32.39
CA ARG A 75 -24.29 -3.04 33.80
C ARG A 75 -24.72 -1.62 34.10
N THR A 76 -25.91 -1.56 34.65
CA THR A 76 -26.65 -0.42 35.18
C THR A 76 -25.90 0.44 36.16
N SER A 77 -26.04 1.75 35.95
CA SER A 77 -26.07 2.88 36.88
C SER A 77 -25.53 2.73 38.33
N HIS A 78 -24.46 3.49 38.63
CA HIS A 78 -24.44 4.39 39.80
C HIS A 78 -23.39 5.50 39.57
N ILE A 79 -23.90 6.69 39.42
CA ILE A 79 -23.12 7.95 39.35
C ILE A 79 -22.50 8.21 40.72
N LYS A 80 -21.18 8.12 40.84
CA LYS A 80 -20.41 8.80 41.89
C LYS A 80 -19.22 9.50 41.21
N SER A 81 -19.39 10.79 40.95
CA SER A 81 -18.37 11.72 40.53
C SER A 81 -17.30 11.86 41.63
N LYS A 82 -16.06 11.45 41.32
CA LYS A 82 -14.87 11.97 41.99
C LYS A 82 -13.91 12.49 40.91
N PRO A 83 -13.43 13.73 41.04
CA PRO A 83 -12.40 14.24 40.11
C PRO A 83 -11.08 13.53 40.43
N LYS A 84 -10.65 12.60 39.60
CA LYS A 84 -9.28 12.09 39.64
C LYS A 84 -8.40 13.10 38.95
N ASN A 85 -7.90 14.06 39.71
CA ASN A 85 -6.67 14.79 39.36
C ASN A 85 -5.48 13.80 39.46
N GLY A 86 -5.42 12.85 38.57
CA GLY A 86 -4.27 12.00 38.37
C GLY A 86 -3.19 12.82 37.66
N ARG A 87 -2.24 13.41 38.40
CA ARG A 87 -0.97 13.86 37.84
C ARG A 87 -0.39 12.67 37.11
N LYS A 88 -0.38 12.73 35.73
CA LYS A 88 0.31 11.71 34.92
C LYS A 88 1.74 11.63 35.44
N LYS A 89 2.15 10.44 35.92
CA LYS A 89 3.54 10.22 36.32
C LYS A 89 4.41 10.56 35.10
N VAL A 90 5.28 11.53 35.25
CA VAL A 90 6.24 11.90 34.22
C VAL A 90 7.20 10.70 34.09
N ASN A 91 7.31 10.16 32.88
CA ASN A 91 8.25 9.09 32.62
C ASN A 91 9.67 9.68 32.67
N MET A 92 10.46 9.27 33.65
CA MET A 92 11.85 9.75 33.87
C MET A 92 12.88 8.89 33.15
N THR A 93 12.48 7.97 32.29
CA THR A 93 13.41 7.13 31.50
C THR A 93 14.21 8.01 30.54
N PRO A 94 15.54 7.86 30.46
CA PRO A 94 16.38 8.63 29.54
C PRO A 94 15.93 8.48 28.08
N PRO A 95 15.98 9.55 27.27
CA PRO A 95 15.53 9.54 25.88
C PRO A 95 16.19 8.45 25.02
N ASP A 96 17.46 8.11 25.27
CA ASP A 96 18.18 7.04 24.57
C ASP A 96 17.55 5.67 24.78
N ARG A 97 17.17 5.34 26.03
CA ARG A 97 16.48 4.09 26.35
C ARG A 97 15.08 4.06 25.74
N LEU A 98 14.38 5.21 25.76
CA LEU A 98 13.07 5.34 25.11
C LEU A 98 13.17 5.14 23.58
N LEU A 99 14.23 5.70 22.95
CA LEU A 99 14.47 5.51 21.53
C LEU A 99 14.69 4.03 21.20
N LYS A 100 15.63 3.36 21.92
CA LYS A 100 15.89 1.93 21.71
C LYS A 100 14.62 1.09 21.90
N THR A 101 13.85 1.37 22.94
CA THR A 101 12.60 0.65 23.23
C THR A 101 11.55 0.85 22.13
N SER A 102 11.33 2.09 21.68
CA SER A 102 10.37 2.39 20.61
C SER A 102 10.80 1.78 19.27
N THR A 103 12.11 1.76 18.95
CA THR A 103 12.62 1.10 17.75
C THR A 103 12.36 -0.41 17.80
N ARG A 104 12.65 -1.08 18.93
CA ARG A 104 12.36 -2.52 19.10
C ARG A 104 10.85 -2.81 19.00
N LYS A 105 10.00 -1.94 19.59
CA LYS A 105 8.54 -2.06 19.49
C LYS A 105 8.03 -1.85 18.07
N ALA A 106 8.59 -0.88 17.35
CA ALA A 106 8.22 -0.63 15.96
C ALA A 106 8.51 -1.86 15.08
N ASN A 107 9.70 -2.46 15.19
CA ASN A 107 10.06 -3.68 14.47
C ASN A 107 9.13 -4.84 14.86
N LYS A 108 8.92 -5.09 16.16
CA LYS A 108 7.99 -6.14 16.63
C LYS A 108 6.55 -5.94 16.10
N PHE A 109 6.06 -4.71 16.04
CA PHE A 109 4.73 -4.44 15.48
C PHE A 109 4.70 -4.60 13.97
N MET A 110 5.80 -4.32 13.29
CA MET A 110 5.95 -4.58 11.85
C MET A 110 5.85 -6.08 11.56
N ASP A 111 6.61 -6.91 12.28
CA ASP A 111 6.62 -8.37 12.16
C ASP A 111 5.22 -8.98 12.46
N GLN A 112 4.47 -8.34 13.36
CA GLN A 112 3.10 -8.75 13.70
C GLN A 112 2.03 -8.21 12.73
N GLY A 113 2.39 -7.45 11.69
CA GLY A 113 1.46 -6.79 10.79
C GLY A 113 0.60 -5.69 11.43
N LYS A 114 0.95 -5.23 12.66
CA LYS A 114 0.23 -4.16 13.37
C LYS A 114 0.71 -2.77 12.96
N VAL A 115 0.46 -2.43 11.70
CA VAL A 115 1.00 -1.24 11.01
C VAL A 115 0.71 0.06 11.75
N ASP A 116 -0.51 0.27 12.28
CA ASP A 116 -0.87 1.51 12.98
C ASP A 116 -0.06 1.72 14.26
N LYS A 117 0.19 0.64 15.02
CA LYS A 117 1.04 0.69 16.21
C LYS A 117 2.51 0.91 15.83
N CYS A 118 2.97 0.31 14.75
CA CYS A 118 4.31 0.52 14.21
C CYS A 118 4.54 2.00 13.83
N ILE A 119 3.62 2.60 13.08
CA ILE A 119 3.69 4.03 12.70
C ILE A 119 3.72 4.94 13.94
N GLN A 120 2.90 4.65 14.96
CA GLN A 120 2.92 5.40 16.23
C GLN A 120 4.29 5.33 16.92
N GLU A 121 4.92 4.17 16.91
CA GLU A 121 6.27 4.03 17.49
C GLU A 121 7.33 4.77 16.65
N TYR A 122 7.27 4.74 15.30
CA TYR A 122 8.18 5.54 14.46
C TYR A 122 8.02 7.05 14.69
N VAL A 123 6.80 7.54 14.92
CA VAL A 123 6.58 8.95 15.31
C VAL A 123 7.25 9.25 16.64
N LYS A 124 7.20 8.34 17.63
CA LYS A 124 7.95 8.49 18.89
C LYS A 124 9.45 8.45 18.67
N CYS A 125 9.94 7.57 17.79
CA CYS A 125 11.37 7.51 17.42
C CYS A 125 11.87 8.86 16.89
N ILE A 126 11.13 9.53 16.02
CA ILE A 126 11.48 10.88 15.52
C ILE A 126 11.64 11.86 16.70
N ALA A 127 10.67 11.87 17.64
CA ALA A 127 10.75 12.76 18.78
C ALA A 127 11.96 12.47 19.68
N TYR A 128 12.20 11.19 19.98
CA TYR A 128 13.34 10.78 20.82
C TYR A 128 14.68 10.99 20.13
N THR A 129 14.79 10.67 18.82
CA THR A 129 16.02 10.93 18.05
C THR A 129 16.36 12.42 18.05
N ARG A 130 15.35 13.29 17.91
CA ARG A 130 15.53 14.74 18.00
C ARG A 130 16.01 15.20 19.38
N MET A 131 15.54 14.55 20.45
CA MET A 131 15.97 14.85 21.83
C MET A 131 17.42 14.41 22.09
N VAL A 132 17.82 13.26 21.53
CA VAL A 132 19.14 12.64 21.77
C VAL A 132 20.22 13.28 20.89
N HIS A 133 19.96 13.39 19.58
CA HIS A 133 20.97 13.79 18.59
C HIS A 133 20.80 15.24 18.10
N GLY A 134 19.67 15.87 18.44
CA GLY A 134 19.39 17.25 18.01
C GLY A 134 18.61 17.32 16.69
N PRO A 135 18.25 18.56 16.26
CA PRO A 135 17.35 18.81 15.14
C PRO A 135 18.02 18.70 13.76
N VAL A 136 19.35 18.64 13.67
CA VAL A 136 20.12 18.70 12.42
C VAL A 136 20.94 17.43 12.15
N ASP A 137 20.83 16.43 13.01
CA ASP A 137 21.58 15.18 12.87
C ASP A 137 20.99 14.28 11.78
N TRP A 138 21.84 13.55 11.06
CA TRP A 138 21.44 12.64 9.99
C TRP A 138 20.58 11.45 10.49
N ARG A 139 20.73 11.05 11.77
CA ARG A 139 19.91 10.00 12.38
C ARG A 139 18.44 10.44 12.49
N LEU A 140 18.18 11.73 12.65
CA LEU A 140 16.81 12.25 12.60
C LEU A 140 16.23 12.15 11.18
N ALA A 141 17.02 12.44 10.16
CA ALA A 141 16.61 12.24 8.76
C ALA A 141 16.34 10.77 8.45
N ARG A 142 17.13 9.84 9.01
CA ARG A 142 16.90 8.39 8.93
C ARG A 142 15.55 8.00 9.54
N SER A 143 15.22 8.51 10.73
CA SER A 143 13.91 8.23 11.36
C SER A 143 12.73 8.75 10.52
N TYR A 144 12.90 9.85 9.78
CA TYR A 144 11.91 10.31 8.81
C TYR A 144 11.81 9.40 7.58
N ALA A 145 12.94 8.81 7.12
CA ALA A 145 12.93 7.81 6.04
C ALA A 145 12.17 6.55 6.46
N ASP A 146 12.44 6.03 7.66
CA ASP A 146 11.76 4.85 8.20
C ASP A 146 10.24 5.07 8.28
N LEU A 147 9.81 6.24 8.75
CA LEU A 147 8.39 6.59 8.79
C LEU A 147 7.77 6.76 7.40
N ALA A 148 8.48 7.38 6.46
CA ALA A 148 7.99 7.58 5.09
C ALA A 148 7.81 6.25 4.36
N GLU A 149 8.76 5.32 4.51
CA GLU A 149 8.69 3.95 3.97
C GLU A 149 7.51 3.19 4.58
N ALA A 150 7.32 3.25 5.91
CA ALA A 150 6.20 2.59 6.58
C ALA A 150 4.83 3.10 6.07
N TYR A 151 4.68 4.40 5.84
CA TYR A 151 3.45 4.94 5.24
C TYR A 151 3.22 4.48 3.81
N LEU A 152 4.29 4.39 3.00
CA LEU A 152 4.18 4.01 1.60
C LEU A 152 3.90 2.52 1.44
N ASP A 153 4.69 1.67 2.12
CA ASP A 153 4.70 0.23 1.91
C ASP A 153 3.49 -0.47 2.55
N HIS A 154 3.07 -0.01 3.73
CA HIS A 154 2.02 -0.72 4.47
C HIS A 154 0.65 -0.03 4.44
N LYS A 155 0.60 1.28 4.23
CA LYS A 155 -0.68 2.02 4.16
C LYS A 155 -1.00 2.55 2.78
N SER A 156 -0.04 2.53 1.86
CA SER A 156 -0.17 3.15 0.53
C SER A 156 -0.51 4.66 0.61
N TYR A 157 -0.11 5.34 1.71
CA TYR A 157 -0.35 6.76 1.93
C TYR A 157 0.75 7.60 1.30
N ALA A 158 0.74 7.65 -0.04
CA ALA A 158 1.78 8.30 -0.82
C ALA A 158 2.00 9.79 -0.47
N ALA A 159 0.94 10.53 -0.11
CA ALA A 159 1.07 11.94 0.27
C ALA A 159 1.82 12.13 1.60
N GLN A 160 1.57 11.26 2.59
CA GLN A 160 2.30 11.25 3.85
C GLN A 160 3.75 10.85 3.65
N ALA A 161 3.99 9.83 2.84
CA ALA A 161 5.35 9.38 2.51
C ALA A 161 6.16 10.50 1.83
N ASP A 162 5.57 11.21 0.85
CA ASP A 162 6.18 12.36 0.18
C ASP A 162 6.52 13.47 1.18
N TYR A 163 5.57 13.82 2.07
CA TYR A 163 5.76 14.84 3.10
C TYR A 163 6.90 14.50 4.08
N HIS A 164 6.93 13.26 4.60
CA HIS A 164 7.97 12.85 5.55
C HIS A 164 9.33 12.70 4.88
N ALA A 165 9.39 12.24 3.63
CA ALA A 165 10.62 12.21 2.85
C ALA A 165 11.18 13.61 2.61
N ASP A 166 10.32 14.61 2.35
CA ASP A 166 10.75 16.01 2.22
C ASP A 166 11.28 16.59 3.55
N ASN A 167 10.65 16.26 4.68
CA ASN A 167 11.14 16.68 5.99
C ASN A 167 12.52 16.08 6.29
N GLY A 168 12.74 14.79 6.07
CA GLY A 168 14.05 14.14 6.22
C GLY A 168 15.12 14.76 5.32
N LYS A 169 14.79 14.98 4.06
CA LYS A 169 15.68 15.63 3.10
C LYS A 169 16.02 17.06 3.50
N ALA A 170 15.05 17.84 4.02
CA ALA A 170 15.28 19.22 4.44
C ALA A 170 16.28 19.31 5.59
N ILE A 171 16.33 18.35 6.51
CA ILE A 171 17.32 18.29 7.58
C ILE A 171 18.74 18.21 7.01
N LEU A 172 18.97 17.35 6.03
CA LEU A 172 20.29 17.12 5.45
C LEU A 172 20.75 18.20 4.49
N LEU A 173 19.81 18.86 3.78
CA LEU A 173 20.15 19.86 2.77
C LEU A 173 20.24 21.29 3.33
N ASN A 174 19.41 21.63 4.33
CA ASN A 174 19.42 22.99 4.91
C ASN A 174 20.51 23.18 5.97
N SER A 175 20.92 22.10 6.60
CA SER A 175 21.98 22.11 7.61
C SER A 175 22.85 20.87 7.38
N PRO A 176 23.74 20.93 6.38
CA PRO A 176 24.58 19.77 6.08
C PRO A 176 25.38 19.40 7.34
N PRO A 177 25.34 18.12 7.74
CA PRO A 177 26.07 17.66 8.92
C PRO A 177 27.58 17.87 8.69
N THR A 178 28.29 18.24 9.77
CA THR A 178 29.75 18.22 9.73
C THR A 178 30.22 16.78 9.64
N ILE A 179 30.55 16.37 8.43
CA ILE A 179 31.01 15.00 8.14
C ILE A 179 32.50 14.95 8.48
N THR A 180 32.85 14.11 9.44
CA THR A 180 34.24 13.95 9.89
C THR A 180 34.88 12.68 9.34
N THR A 181 34.08 11.65 9.06
CA THR A 181 34.55 10.34 8.59
C THR A 181 33.87 9.91 7.30
N GLU A 182 34.53 9.03 6.54
CA GLU A 182 33.95 8.43 5.33
C GLU A 182 32.71 7.61 5.66
N THR A 183 32.69 6.94 6.81
CA THR A 183 31.53 6.18 7.28
C THR A 183 30.32 7.05 7.57
N GLU A 184 30.50 8.23 8.18
CA GLU A 184 29.41 9.19 8.36
C GLU A 184 28.88 9.71 7.02
N LYS A 185 29.79 9.94 6.07
CA LYS A 185 29.40 10.33 4.70
C LYS A 185 28.56 9.25 4.01
N ALA A 186 28.99 7.99 4.13
CA ALA A 186 28.23 6.86 3.60
C ALA A 186 26.83 6.77 4.23
N ASN A 187 26.73 6.89 5.56
CA ASN A 187 25.44 6.91 6.26
C ASN A 187 24.51 8.03 5.76
N VAL A 188 25.04 9.25 5.60
CA VAL A 188 24.25 10.39 5.06
C VAL A 188 23.79 10.11 3.64
N TYR A 189 24.63 9.56 2.77
CA TYR A 189 24.30 9.24 1.39
C TYR A 189 23.29 8.11 1.29
N THR A 190 23.40 7.07 2.14
CA THR A 190 22.40 6.00 2.25
C THR A 190 21.03 6.56 2.66
N VAL A 191 21.00 7.46 3.66
CA VAL A 191 19.74 8.12 4.06
C VAL A 191 19.17 8.98 2.95
N LEU A 192 20.01 9.75 2.23
CA LEU A 192 19.57 10.53 1.07
C LEU A 192 19.04 9.63 -0.04
N PHE A 193 19.73 8.55 -0.37
CA PHE A 193 19.26 7.54 -1.32
C PHE A 193 17.86 7.04 -0.95
N ARG A 194 17.67 6.55 0.29
CA ARG A 194 16.37 6.07 0.80
C ARG A 194 15.28 7.13 0.69
N LEU A 195 15.56 8.36 1.11
CA LEU A 195 14.59 9.48 1.03
C LEU A 195 14.19 9.81 -0.41
N TYR A 196 15.16 9.87 -1.33
CA TYR A 196 14.87 10.13 -2.74
C TYR A 196 14.16 8.96 -3.40
N ARG A 197 14.54 7.71 -3.13
CA ARG A 197 13.84 6.51 -3.59
C ARG A 197 12.38 6.49 -3.13
N THR A 198 12.15 6.66 -1.83
CA THR A 198 10.81 6.66 -1.24
C THR A 198 9.95 7.78 -1.78
N LYS A 199 10.52 8.99 -1.91
CA LYS A 199 9.84 10.12 -2.56
C LYS A 199 9.50 9.82 -4.02
N GLY A 200 10.40 9.23 -4.79
CA GLY A 200 10.16 8.85 -6.19
C GLY A 200 9.01 7.83 -6.32
N ARG A 201 8.98 6.82 -5.45
CA ARG A 201 7.89 5.85 -5.36
C ARG A 201 6.55 6.50 -4.97
N ALA A 202 6.58 7.41 -3.99
CA ALA A 202 5.39 8.16 -3.57
C ALA A 202 4.84 9.05 -4.71
N LEU A 203 5.70 9.80 -5.40
CA LEU A 203 5.31 10.61 -6.56
C LEU A 203 4.77 9.76 -7.72
N THR A 204 5.31 8.56 -7.92
CA THR A 204 4.78 7.59 -8.89
C THR A 204 3.34 7.19 -8.56
N ALA A 205 3.07 6.89 -7.27
CA ALA A 205 1.73 6.58 -6.80
C ALA A 205 0.77 7.78 -6.92
N LEU A 206 1.26 9.00 -6.71
CA LEU A 206 0.52 10.26 -6.92
C LEU A 206 0.37 10.66 -8.40
N LYS A 207 0.92 9.86 -9.32
CA LYS A 207 0.92 10.11 -10.79
C LYS A 207 1.68 11.38 -11.23
N LYS A 208 2.58 11.89 -10.41
CA LYS A 208 3.49 13.00 -10.70
C LYS A 208 4.75 12.49 -11.37
N PHE A 209 4.61 11.90 -12.55
CA PHE A 209 5.65 11.13 -13.22
C PHE A 209 6.94 11.92 -13.55
N PRO A 210 6.88 13.16 -14.09
CA PRO A 210 8.11 13.92 -14.40
C PRO A 210 8.93 14.24 -13.15
N GLU A 211 8.25 14.55 -12.03
CA GLU A 211 8.91 14.80 -10.75
C GLU A 211 9.53 13.51 -10.20
N ALA A 212 8.80 12.38 -10.31
CA ALA A 212 9.28 11.06 -9.89
C ALA A 212 10.57 10.66 -10.61
N GLU A 213 10.61 10.87 -11.93
CA GLU A 213 11.77 10.56 -12.78
C GLU A 213 13.01 11.36 -12.35
N GLN A 214 12.86 12.68 -12.13
CA GLN A 214 13.93 13.54 -11.65
C GLN A 214 14.43 13.16 -10.24
N VAL A 215 13.51 12.76 -9.36
CA VAL A 215 13.81 12.39 -7.99
C VAL A 215 14.54 11.04 -7.94
N LEU A 216 14.12 10.04 -8.71
CA LEU A 216 14.81 8.76 -8.83
C LEU A 216 16.20 8.90 -9.48
N ALA A 217 16.36 9.79 -10.46
CA ALA A 217 17.68 10.09 -11.03
C ALA A 217 18.66 10.72 -10.01
N LYS A 218 18.15 11.40 -8.96
CA LYS A 218 18.99 11.86 -7.85
C LYS A 218 19.38 10.71 -6.93
N ALA A 219 18.48 9.75 -6.68
CA ALA A 219 18.80 8.54 -5.92
C ALA A 219 19.93 7.75 -6.61
N ASP A 220 19.89 7.62 -7.95
CA ASP A 220 20.97 6.98 -8.71
C ASP A 220 22.34 7.63 -8.49
N LYS A 221 22.39 8.97 -8.43
CA LYS A 221 23.66 9.68 -8.21
C LYS A 221 24.26 9.36 -6.85
N PHE A 222 23.41 9.31 -5.81
CA PHE A 222 23.89 8.94 -4.47
C PHE A 222 24.34 7.48 -4.42
N LEU A 223 23.65 6.58 -5.11
CA LEU A 223 24.09 5.19 -5.24
C LEU A 223 25.43 5.09 -5.98
N ALA A 224 25.59 5.78 -7.10
CA ALA A 224 26.85 5.82 -7.83
C ALA A 224 28.02 6.39 -7.01
N ASP A 225 27.75 7.30 -6.08
CA ASP A 225 28.75 7.82 -5.17
C ASP A 225 29.03 6.86 -4.02
N LEU A 226 28.05 6.09 -3.53
CA LEU A 226 28.22 5.03 -2.54
C LEU A 226 29.10 3.88 -3.06
N PHE A 227 28.94 3.48 -4.32
CA PHE A 227 29.82 2.47 -4.97
C PHE A 227 31.30 2.84 -4.99
N LYS A 228 31.64 4.13 -4.88
CA LYS A 228 33.04 4.60 -4.84
C LYS A 228 33.62 4.60 -3.44
N MET A 229 32.83 4.37 -2.41
CA MET A 229 33.26 4.42 -1.01
C MET A 229 33.73 3.06 -0.55
N SER A 230 34.90 3.03 0.08
CA SER A 230 35.50 1.78 0.57
C SER A 230 34.82 1.20 1.83
N CYS A 231 34.03 2.02 2.51
CA CYS A 231 33.34 1.64 3.75
C CYS A 231 31.94 1.03 3.53
N VAL A 232 31.44 0.98 2.28
CA VAL A 232 30.17 0.35 1.92
C VAL A 232 30.47 -0.99 1.24
N THR A 233 29.78 -2.02 1.64
CA THR A 233 29.94 -3.35 1.03
C THR A 233 29.30 -3.40 -0.35
N GLN A 234 29.82 -4.27 -1.22
CA GLN A 234 29.21 -4.49 -2.55
C GLN A 234 27.77 -4.97 -2.41
N ASP A 235 27.52 -5.84 -1.46
CA ASP A 235 26.22 -6.42 -1.14
C ASP A 235 25.17 -5.34 -0.81
N GLU A 236 25.50 -4.38 0.07
CA GLU A 236 24.63 -3.23 0.38
C GLU A 236 24.36 -2.35 -0.86
N CYS A 237 25.34 -2.21 -1.74
CA CYS A 237 25.16 -1.46 -2.99
C CYS A 237 24.24 -2.19 -3.97
N ASP A 238 24.38 -3.51 -4.09
CA ASP A 238 23.57 -4.35 -4.97
C ASP A 238 22.11 -4.35 -4.52
N GLU A 239 21.82 -4.45 -3.21
CA GLU A 239 20.47 -4.29 -2.66
C GLU A 239 19.85 -2.92 -3.02
N MET A 240 20.65 -1.85 -2.89
CA MET A 240 20.16 -0.51 -3.26
C MET A 240 19.94 -0.38 -4.77
N GLU A 241 20.75 -1.04 -5.62
CA GLU A 241 20.57 -1.06 -7.07
C GLU A 241 19.29 -1.82 -7.47
N ILE A 242 19.00 -2.95 -6.83
CA ILE A 242 17.75 -3.70 -6.97
C ILE A 242 16.56 -2.81 -6.62
N ASP A 243 16.60 -2.14 -5.49
CA ASP A 243 15.57 -1.25 -4.99
C ASP A 243 15.23 -0.09 -5.95
N ILE A 244 16.25 0.57 -6.51
CA ILE A 244 16.05 1.69 -7.44
C ILE A 244 15.59 1.17 -8.82
N SER A 245 16.10 0.03 -9.28
CA SER A 245 15.66 -0.63 -10.51
C SER A 245 14.18 -0.99 -10.44
N HIS A 246 13.73 -1.53 -9.32
CA HIS A 246 12.31 -1.84 -9.07
C HIS A 246 11.45 -0.57 -9.07
N ALA A 247 11.88 0.50 -8.39
CA ALA A 247 11.16 1.76 -8.39
C ALA A 247 11.00 2.36 -9.79
N LYS A 248 12.03 2.26 -10.64
CA LYS A 248 12.00 2.72 -12.04
C LYS A 248 11.11 1.83 -12.91
N ALA A 249 11.16 0.50 -12.77
CA ALA A 249 10.30 -0.42 -13.49
C ALA A 249 8.82 -0.09 -13.26
N ARG A 250 8.44 0.09 -12.00
CA ARG A 250 7.08 0.52 -11.62
C ARG A 250 6.72 1.90 -12.16
N LEU A 251 7.64 2.86 -12.16
CA LEU A 251 7.42 4.19 -12.74
C LEU A 251 7.11 4.09 -14.23
N TYR A 252 7.95 3.40 -15.01
CA TYR A 252 7.74 3.24 -16.45
C TYR A 252 6.45 2.48 -16.77
N TRP A 253 6.10 1.48 -15.97
CA TRP A 253 4.81 0.80 -16.10
C TRP A 253 3.63 1.75 -15.89
N LYS A 254 3.64 2.55 -14.80
CA LYS A 254 2.57 3.54 -14.53
C LYS A 254 2.50 4.66 -15.57
N GLN A 255 3.60 4.99 -16.21
CA GLN A 255 3.67 5.90 -17.38
C GLN A 255 3.16 5.26 -18.66
N LYS A 256 2.85 3.95 -18.67
CA LYS A 256 2.51 3.16 -19.87
C LYS A 256 3.64 3.09 -20.92
N LYS A 257 4.88 3.29 -20.51
CA LYS A 257 6.08 3.08 -21.31
C LYS A 257 6.46 1.59 -21.26
N HIS A 258 5.61 0.73 -21.86
CA HIS A 258 5.69 -0.73 -21.67
C HIS A 258 7.03 -1.34 -22.09
N ALA A 259 7.63 -0.89 -23.19
CA ALA A 259 8.93 -1.41 -23.64
C ALA A 259 10.06 -1.11 -22.63
N LEU A 260 10.09 0.13 -22.10
CA LEU A 260 11.07 0.50 -21.08
C LEU A 260 10.82 -0.23 -19.75
N ALA A 261 9.55 -0.40 -19.39
CA ALA A 261 9.20 -1.14 -18.17
C ALA A 261 9.62 -2.61 -18.30
N SER A 262 9.34 -3.28 -19.42
CA SER A 262 9.74 -4.67 -19.65
C SER A 262 11.26 -4.84 -19.55
N SER A 263 12.02 -4.03 -20.28
CA SER A 263 13.49 -4.06 -20.22
C SER A 263 14.04 -3.81 -18.81
N GLN A 264 13.37 -2.94 -18.03
CA GLN A 264 13.79 -2.65 -16.66
C GLN A 264 13.44 -3.79 -15.70
N TYR A 265 12.30 -4.49 -15.90
CA TYR A 265 11.98 -5.70 -15.13
C TYR A 265 12.89 -6.86 -15.47
N ASP A 266 13.23 -7.04 -16.75
CA ASP A 266 14.17 -8.09 -17.18
C ASP A 266 15.54 -7.87 -16.49
N LYS A 267 16.08 -6.63 -16.55
CA LYS A 267 17.31 -6.25 -15.83
C LYS A 267 17.20 -6.48 -14.33
N LEU A 268 16.08 -6.12 -13.71
CA LEU A 268 15.84 -6.29 -12.28
C LEU A 268 15.85 -7.76 -11.88
N LEU A 269 15.23 -8.63 -12.66
CA LEU A 269 15.23 -10.07 -12.42
C LEU A 269 16.65 -10.65 -12.49
N ASP A 270 17.44 -10.27 -13.51
CA ASP A 270 18.86 -10.68 -13.62
C ASP A 270 19.67 -10.27 -12.39
N GLN A 271 19.47 -9.05 -11.90
CA GLN A 271 20.14 -8.53 -10.69
C GLN A 271 19.73 -9.32 -9.45
N MET A 272 18.42 -9.57 -9.27
CA MET A 272 17.89 -10.30 -8.12
C MET A 272 18.29 -11.78 -8.13
N GLU A 273 18.28 -12.43 -9.31
CA GLU A 273 18.75 -13.81 -9.44
C GLU A 273 20.24 -13.94 -9.08
N SER A 274 21.05 -12.96 -9.48
CA SER A 274 22.49 -12.94 -9.15
C SER A 274 22.75 -12.73 -7.66
N HIS A 275 21.92 -11.91 -7.00
CA HIS A 275 22.10 -11.53 -5.59
C HIS A 275 21.46 -12.52 -4.62
N TYR A 276 20.17 -12.88 -4.83
CA TYR A 276 19.40 -13.75 -3.91
C TYR A 276 19.37 -15.23 -4.33
N GLY A 277 19.74 -15.53 -5.58
CA GLY A 277 19.58 -16.86 -6.18
C GLY A 277 18.22 -17.05 -6.85
N LYS A 278 18.15 -18.03 -7.77
CA LYS A 278 16.99 -18.26 -8.65
C LYS A 278 15.72 -18.72 -7.94
N ASP A 279 15.87 -19.39 -6.81
CA ASP A 279 14.76 -19.95 -6.05
C ASP A 279 14.34 -19.09 -4.87
N SER A 280 14.79 -17.82 -4.83
CA SER A 280 14.50 -16.91 -3.73
C SER A 280 13.07 -16.37 -3.79
N MET A 281 12.44 -16.27 -2.62
CA MET A 281 11.08 -15.76 -2.47
C MET A 281 10.95 -14.28 -2.83
N GLU A 282 12.04 -13.53 -2.77
CA GLU A 282 12.09 -12.10 -3.14
C GLU A 282 11.80 -11.88 -4.62
N LEU A 283 12.02 -12.89 -5.48
CA LEU A 283 11.70 -12.83 -6.91
C LEU A 283 10.20 -12.96 -7.19
N VAL A 284 9.44 -13.64 -6.34
CA VAL A 284 8.01 -13.92 -6.57
C VAL A 284 7.19 -12.68 -6.89
N PRO A 285 7.23 -11.59 -6.07
CA PRO A 285 6.46 -10.38 -6.37
C PRO A 285 6.90 -9.70 -7.67
N VAL A 286 8.19 -9.78 -8.04
CA VAL A 286 8.71 -9.16 -9.26
C VAL A 286 8.27 -9.93 -10.51
N TYR A 287 8.30 -11.25 -10.48
CA TYR A 287 7.73 -12.08 -11.54
C TYR A 287 6.23 -11.83 -11.71
N GLN A 288 5.47 -11.71 -10.61
CA GLN A 288 4.04 -11.37 -10.67
C GLN A 288 3.80 -9.98 -11.27
N GLU A 289 4.61 -8.97 -10.92
CA GLU A 289 4.50 -7.63 -11.49
C GLU A 289 4.86 -7.59 -12.98
N ASN A 290 5.89 -8.34 -13.41
CA ASN A 290 6.26 -8.46 -14.83
C ASN A 290 5.15 -9.14 -15.63
N GLY A 291 4.55 -10.22 -15.11
CA GLY A 291 3.37 -10.86 -15.70
C GLY A 291 2.18 -9.90 -15.82
N GLN A 292 1.90 -9.11 -14.79
CA GLN A 292 0.85 -8.07 -14.83
C GLN A 292 1.17 -6.96 -15.84
N LEU A 293 2.44 -6.57 -15.99
CA LEU A 293 2.88 -5.63 -17.01
C LEU A 293 2.54 -6.17 -18.40
N GLU A 294 2.89 -7.43 -18.69
CA GLU A 294 2.60 -8.06 -19.99
C GLU A 294 1.09 -8.06 -20.29
N GLN A 295 0.27 -8.46 -19.34
CA GLN A 295 -1.19 -8.41 -19.48
C GLN A 295 -1.74 -6.98 -19.67
N SER A 296 -1.09 -5.98 -19.10
CA SER A 296 -1.52 -4.57 -19.19
C SER A 296 -1.32 -3.95 -20.57
N LYS A 297 -0.55 -4.61 -21.47
CA LYS A 297 -0.31 -4.14 -22.85
C LYS A 297 -1.56 -4.26 -23.76
N GLY A 298 -2.64 -4.84 -23.28
CA GLY A 298 -3.92 -4.96 -23.98
C GLY A 298 -3.80 -5.79 -25.27
N ARG A 299 -4.04 -5.19 -26.45
CA ARG A 299 -3.97 -5.92 -27.73
C ARG A 299 -2.56 -6.43 -28.11
N HIS A 300 -1.55 -5.90 -27.46
CA HIS A 300 -0.14 -6.28 -27.65
C HIS A 300 0.36 -7.12 -26.47
N ALA A 301 -0.55 -7.65 -25.66
CA ALA A 301 -0.21 -8.52 -24.56
C ALA A 301 0.35 -9.84 -25.07
N ASP A 302 1.51 -10.21 -24.59
CA ASP A 302 2.08 -11.53 -24.78
C ASP A 302 1.59 -12.42 -23.64
N HIS A 303 0.53 -13.18 -23.89
CA HIS A 303 -0.07 -14.05 -22.90
C HIS A 303 0.85 -15.22 -22.52
N ASP A 304 1.65 -15.72 -23.46
CA ASP A 304 2.56 -16.83 -23.19
C ASP A 304 3.72 -16.38 -22.30
N LYS A 305 4.30 -15.17 -22.56
CA LYS A 305 5.28 -14.56 -21.65
C LYS A 305 4.70 -14.28 -20.26
N ALA A 306 3.46 -13.79 -20.19
CA ALA A 306 2.81 -13.53 -18.90
C ALA A 306 2.62 -14.83 -18.09
N ILE A 307 2.19 -15.92 -18.76
CA ILE A 307 2.05 -17.24 -18.15
C ILE A 307 3.40 -17.76 -17.66
N GLU A 308 4.46 -17.62 -18.46
CA GLU A 308 5.82 -18.01 -18.08
C GLU A 308 6.27 -17.31 -16.79
N MET A 309 6.07 -15.99 -16.69
CA MET A 309 6.41 -15.22 -15.48
C MET A 309 5.62 -15.72 -14.26
N TYR A 310 4.33 -15.99 -14.41
CA TYR A 310 3.51 -16.51 -13.31
C TYR A 310 3.84 -17.96 -12.96
N LEU A 311 4.27 -18.79 -13.92
CA LEU A 311 4.76 -20.15 -13.65
C LEU A 311 6.04 -20.11 -12.82
N GLN A 312 6.99 -19.22 -13.15
CA GLN A 312 8.21 -19.03 -12.34
C GLN A 312 7.85 -18.61 -10.91
N ALA A 313 6.98 -17.61 -10.76
CA ALA A 313 6.52 -17.16 -9.44
C ALA A 313 5.86 -18.29 -8.65
N HIS A 314 5.02 -19.10 -9.29
CA HIS A 314 4.32 -20.21 -8.65
C HIS A 314 5.27 -21.39 -8.31
N SER A 315 6.21 -21.70 -9.18
CA SER A 315 7.23 -22.72 -8.94
C SER A 315 8.10 -22.37 -7.73
N ILE A 316 8.59 -21.13 -7.64
CA ILE A 316 9.38 -20.66 -6.51
C ILE A 316 8.55 -20.70 -5.21
N ALA A 317 7.30 -20.22 -5.25
CA ALA A 317 6.42 -20.25 -4.09
C ALA A 317 6.13 -21.68 -3.63
N GLY A 318 5.87 -22.63 -4.56
CA GLY A 318 5.63 -24.03 -4.26
C GLY A 318 6.85 -24.77 -3.72
N ALA A 319 8.06 -24.38 -4.14
CA ALA A 319 9.29 -24.97 -3.62
C ALA A 319 9.60 -24.52 -2.19
N ASN A 320 9.27 -23.27 -1.84
CA ASN A 320 9.60 -22.69 -0.53
C ASN A 320 8.48 -22.87 0.51
N TYR A 321 7.23 -22.98 0.08
CA TYR A 321 6.09 -23.10 0.99
C TYR A 321 5.27 -24.37 0.65
N ARG A 322 4.44 -24.78 1.60
CA ARG A 322 3.45 -25.82 1.36
C ARG A 322 2.36 -25.30 0.42
N GLU A 323 1.69 -26.23 -0.25
CA GLU A 323 0.60 -25.93 -1.19
C GLU A 323 -0.55 -25.14 -0.55
N ASP A 324 -0.80 -25.31 0.74
CA ASP A 324 -1.84 -24.61 1.52
C ASP A 324 -1.44 -23.19 1.98
N ASN A 325 -0.29 -22.70 1.58
CA ASN A 325 0.17 -21.35 1.94
C ASN A 325 -0.55 -20.29 1.08
N LEU A 326 -0.84 -19.15 1.71
CA LEU A 326 -1.49 -18.01 1.06
C LEU A 326 -0.67 -17.42 -0.10
N VAL A 327 0.65 -17.47 -0.03
CA VAL A 327 1.52 -16.97 -1.11
C VAL A 327 1.42 -17.88 -2.32
N THR A 328 1.47 -19.21 -2.12
CA THR A 328 1.31 -20.19 -3.19
C THR A 328 -0.08 -20.06 -3.83
N MET A 329 -1.11 -19.87 -3.03
CA MET A 329 -2.47 -19.61 -3.50
C MET A 329 -2.57 -18.30 -4.31
N ASP A 330 -1.96 -17.20 -3.87
CA ASP A 330 -1.99 -15.92 -4.61
C ASP A 330 -1.24 -16.02 -5.95
N THR A 331 -0.15 -16.79 -6.03
CA THR A 331 0.54 -17.07 -7.30
C THR A 331 -0.30 -17.96 -8.22
N ALA A 332 -0.94 -19.02 -7.69
CA ALA A 332 -1.85 -19.88 -8.43
C ALA A 332 -3.06 -19.11 -8.98
N LEU A 333 -3.62 -18.19 -8.21
CA LEU A 333 -4.71 -17.31 -8.64
C LEU A 333 -4.28 -16.39 -9.79
N SER A 334 -3.07 -15.82 -9.70
CA SER A 334 -2.51 -15.00 -10.79
C SER A 334 -2.32 -15.80 -12.07
N LEU A 335 -1.82 -17.02 -11.94
CA LEU A 335 -1.64 -17.96 -13.03
C LEU A 335 -2.97 -18.39 -13.66
N ALA A 336 -3.98 -18.72 -12.84
CA ALA A 336 -5.32 -19.03 -13.31
C ALA A 336 -5.95 -17.88 -14.11
N ARG A 337 -5.77 -16.64 -13.64
CA ARG A 337 -6.20 -15.43 -14.38
C ARG A 337 -5.50 -15.29 -15.71
N ALA A 338 -4.20 -15.58 -15.76
CA ALA A 338 -3.44 -15.52 -17.01
C ALA A 338 -3.92 -16.53 -18.03
N TYR A 339 -4.05 -17.80 -17.65
CA TYR A 339 -4.61 -18.84 -18.52
C TYR A 339 -6.01 -18.49 -18.99
N SER A 340 -6.86 -18.04 -18.08
CA SER A 340 -8.22 -17.61 -18.34
C SER A 340 -8.34 -16.47 -19.36
N GLN A 341 -7.33 -15.60 -19.49
CA GLN A 341 -7.31 -14.48 -20.44
C GLN A 341 -6.87 -14.87 -21.85
N THR A 342 -6.25 -16.03 -22.03
CA THR A 342 -5.83 -16.51 -23.36
C THR A 342 -7.00 -16.85 -24.28
N GLY A 343 -8.15 -17.24 -23.71
CA GLY A 343 -9.32 -17.70 -24.44
C GLY A 343 -9.11 -19.00 -25.21
N ARG A 344 -8.06 -19.79 -24.88
CA ARG A 344 -7.80 -21.11 -25.45
C ARG A 344 -8.53 -22.17 -24.62
N GLU A 345 -9.26 -23.09 -25.24
CA GLU A 345 -10.05 -24.11 -24.55
C GLU A 345 -9.20 -24.99 -23.59
N GLU A 346 -8.00 -25.40 -24.03
CA GLU A 346 -7.06 -26.13 -23.19
C GLU A 346 -6.62 -25.33 -21.94
N ALA A 347 -6.38 -24.05 -22.10
CA ALA A 347 -5.96 -23.15 -21.03
C ALA A 347 -7.10 -22.90 -20.02
N GLU A 348 -8.35 -22.91 -20.46
CA GLU A 348 -9.52 -22.74 -19.61
C GLU A 348 -9.69 -23.90 -18.62
N GLY A 349 -9.43 -25.14 -19.05
CA GLY A 349 -9.43 -26.31 -18.17
C GLY A 349 -8.34 -26.24 -17.09
N VAL A 350 -7.15 -25.75 -17.46
CA VAL A 350 -6.04 -25.53 -16.51
C VAL A 350 -6.38 -24.42 -15.52
N ALA A 351 -6.97 -23.33 -16.01
CA ALA A 351 -7.42 -22.21 -15.15
C ALA A 351 -8.48 -22.66 -14.13
N GLU A 352 -9.45 -23.50 -14.55
CA GLU A 352 -10.48 -24.05 -13.67
C GLU A 352 -9.87 -24.89 -12.55
N LYS A 353 -8.89 -25.73 -12.88
CA LYS A 353 -8.18 -26.54 -11.89
C LYS A 353 -7.53 -25.68 -10.81
N TYR A 354 -6.72 -24.68 -11.20
CA TYR A 354 -6.08 -23.77 -10.25
C TYR A 354 -7.09 -22.97 -9.43
N LEU A 355 -8.21 -22.51 -10.03
CA LEU A 355 -9.24 -21.76 -9.29
C LEU A 355 -9.95 -22.63 -8.25
N ASN A 356 -10.22 -23.91 -8.56
CA ASN A 356 -10.83 -24.83 -7.61
C ASN A 356 -9.88 -25.17 -6.46
N GLU A 357 -8.59 -25.35 -6.73
CA GLU A 357 -7.56 -25.53 -5.70
C GLU A 357 -7.46 -24.28 -4.80
N CYS A 358 -7.38 -23.08 -5.39
CA CYS A 358 -7.40 -21.82 -4.64
C CYS A 358 -8.65 -21.66 -3.77
N LEU A 359 -9.82 -22.05 -4.30
CA LEU A 359 -11.08 -21.98 -3.57
C LEU A 359 -11.09 -22.90 -2.36
N ALA A 360 -10.62 -24.13 -2.51
CA ALA A 360 -10.51 -25.10 -1.42
C ALA A 360 -9.57 -24.59 -0.30
N ILE A 361 -8.39 -24.07 -0.67
CA ILE A 361 -7.43 -23.48 0.27
C ILE A 361 -8.03 -22.26 0.99
N CYS A 362 -8.65 -21.35 0.24
CA CYS A 362 -9.27 -20.16 0.85
C CYS A 362 -10.40 -20.52 1.82
N GLN A 363 -11.23 -21.52 1.50
CA GLN A 363 -12.32 -21.98 2.35
C GLN A 363 -11.81 -22.60 3.65
N THR A 364 -10.73 -23.38 3.59
CA THR A 364 -10.13 -24.02 4.77
C THR A 364 -9.40 -23.01 5.66
N CYS A 365 -8.64 -22.08 5.07
CA CYS A 365 -7.82 -21.12 5.83
C CYS A 365 -8.62 -19.93 6.39
N HIS A 366 -9.60 -19.45 5.63
CA HIS A 366 -10.29 -18.19 5.93
C HIS A 366 -11.80 -18.32 6.10
N GLY A 367 -12.39 -19.43 5.65
CA GLY A 367 -13.83 -19.62 5.60
C GLY A 367 -14.49 -19.06 4.34
N SER A 368 -15.75 -19.45 4.11
CA SER A 368 -16.48 -19.18 2.86
C SER A 368 -16.81 -17.70 2.62
N ASN A 369 -16.93 -16.89 3.67
CA ASN A 369 -17.33 -15.49 3.59
C ASN A 369 -16.15 -14.51 3.62
N HIS A 370 -14.92 -15.02 3.63
CA HIS A 370 -13.75 -14.16 3.62
C HIS A 370 -13.55 -13.49 2.26
N LYS A 371 -13.02 -12.26 2.28
CA LYS A 371 -12.85 -11.42 1.08
C LYS A 371 -12.10 -12.13 -0.06
N LYS A 372 -11.01 -12.84 0.26
CA LYS A 372 -10.23 -13.59 -0.73
C LYS A 372 -11.02 -14.77 -1.31
N THR A 373 -11.76 -15.50 -0.48
CA THR A 373 -12.63 -16.62 -0.94
C THR A 373 -13.66 -16.10 -1.92
N LEU A 374 -14.31 -14.98 -1.61
CA LEU A 374 -15.30 -14.36 -2.49
C LEU A 374 -14.70 -13.85 -3.81
N GLU A 375 -13.45 -13.37 -3.79
CA GLU A 375 -12.71 -12.98 -4.99
C GLU A 375 -12.42 -14.18 -5.90
N VAL A 376 -11.97 -15.30 -5.35
CA VAL A 376 -11.74 -16.54 -6.12
C VAL A 376 -13.05 -17.07 -6.72
N MET A 377 -14.17 -17.02 -5.95
CA MET A 377 -15.49 -17.38 -6.46
C MET A 377 -15.93 -16.53 -7.64
N ASP A 378 -15.61 -15.24 -7.65
CA ASP A 378 -15.90 -14.35 -8.77
C ASP A 378 -15.08 -14.71 -10.01
N GLU A 379 -13.79 -15.02 -9.85
CA GLU A 379 -12.95 -15.41 -10.98
C GLU A 379 -13.40 -16.75 -11.57
N LEU A 380 -13.74 -17.72 -10.72
CA LEU A 380 -14.29 -19.00 -11.16
C LEU A 380 -15.62 -18.81 -11.91
N SER A 381 -16.49 -17.93 -11.40
CA SER A 381 -17.75 -17.62 -12.07
C SER A 381 -17.54 -16.95 -13.43
N ARG A 382 -16.56 -16.06 -13.58
CA ARG A 382 -16.20 -15.43 -14.86
C ARG A 382 -15.68 -16.45 -15.87
N LEU A 383 -14.88 -17.41 -15.40
CA LEU A 383 -14.42 -18.51 -16.25
C LEU A 383 -15.59 -19.36 -16.72
N LEU A 384 -16.44 -19.83 -15.80
CA LEU A 384 -17.61 -20.66 -16.11
C LEU A 384 -18.59 -19.97 -17.08
N ILE A 385 -18.75 -18.63 -16.98
CA ILE A 385 -19.54 -17.86 -17.94
C ILE A 385 -18.95 -17.93 -19.36
N ARG A 386 -17.62 -17.91 -19.49
CA ARG A 386 -16.97 -18.01 -20.82
C ARG A 386 -17.04 -19.40 -21.41
N VAL A 387 -16.94 -20.43 -20.58
CA VAL A 387 -17.07 -21.84 -20.98
C VAL A 387 -18.53 -22.26 -21.18
N ASP A 388 -19.48 -21.31 -21.10
CA ASP A 388 -20.93 -21.50 -21.25
C ASP A 388 -21.59 -22.43 -20.22
N ARG A 389 -20.95 -22.61 -19.06
CA ARG A 389 -21.50 -23.37 -17.90
C ARG A 389 -22.30 -22.45 -16.99
N GLN A 390 -23.40 -21.92 -17.50
CA GLN A 390 -24.18 -20.83 -16.91
C GLN A 390 -24.86 -21.19 -15.59
N GLU A 391 -25.37 -22.41 -15.43
CA GLU A 391 -26.07 -22.83 -14.19
C GLU A 391 -25.12 -22.94 -13.01
N GLU A 392 -23.92 -23.46 -13.24
CA GLU A 392 -22.87 -23.53 -12.22
C GLU A 392 -22.39 -22.16 -11.83
N ALA A 393 -22.15 -21.27 -12.82
CA ALA A 393 -21.79 -19.89 -12.56
C ALA A 393 -22.83 -19.17 -11.70
N LEU A 394 -24.15 -19.35 -12.01
CA LEU A 394 -25.23 -18.77 -11.20
C LEU A 394 -25.28 -19.32 -9.78
N SER A 395 -24.99 -20.60 -9.58
CA SER A 395 -24.91 -21.21 -8.24
C SER A 395 -23.84 -20.56 -7.39
N ILE A 396 -22.62 -20.44 -7.94
CA ILE A 396 -21.48 -19.83 -7.26
C ILE A 396 -21.73 -18.35 -7.00
N LEU A 397 -22.26 -17.60 -7.99
CA LEU A 397 -22.56 -16.17 -7.83
C LEU A 397 -23.64 -15.89 -6.77
N ARG A 398 -24.64 -16.76 -6.62
CA ARG A 398 -25.65 -16.62 -5.56
C ARG A 398 -25.07 -16.86 -4.19
N SER A 399 -24.21 -17.87 -4.03
CA SER A 399 -23.48 -18.13 -2.80
C SER A 399 -22.54 -16.97 -2.46
N SER A 400 -21.76 -16.50 -3.42
CA SER A 400 -20.87 -15.35 -3.30
C SER A 400 -21.63 -14.06 -2.91
N LEU A 401 -22.82 -13.85 -3.49
CA LEU A 401 -23.66 -12.68 -3.18
C LEU A 401 -24.05 -12.64 -1.70
N THR A 402 -24.45 -13.76 -1.14
CA THR A 402 -24.78 -13.86 0.29
C THR A 402 -23.58 -13.53 1.16
N GLY A 403 -22.45 -14.15 0.90
CA GLY A 403 -21.21 -13.87 1.62
C GLY A 403 -20.73 -12.41 1.48
N LYS A 404 -20.93 -11.80 0.31
CA LYS A 404 -20.60 -10.38 0.12
C LYS A 404 -21.51 -9.42 0.86
N CYS A 405 -22.81 -9.72 0.93
CA CYS A 405 -23.71 -8.93 1.76
C CYS A 405 -23.34 -8.96 3.24
N GLU A 406 -22.83 -10.09 3.74
CA GLU A 406 -22.33 -10.21 5.10
C GLU A 406 -20.99 -9.50 5.30
N ALA A 407 -20.04 -9.67 4.36
CA ALA A 407 -18.69 -9.14 4.49
C ALA A 407 -18.54 -7.64 4.21
N TYR A 408 -19.33 -7.10 3.25
CA TYR A 408 -19.21 -5.73 2.77
C TYR A 408 -20.49 -4.89 2.96
N GLY A 409 -21.59 -5.52 3.33
CA GLY A 409 -22.92 -4.92 3.40
C GLY A 409 -23.68 -4.94 2.08
N ASP A 410 -25.01 -4.85 2.15
CA ASP A 410 -25.93 -4.95 1.00
C ASP A 410 -25.69 -3.88 -0.09
N TYR A 411 -25.16 -2.73 0.29
CA TYR A 411 -24.88 -1.58 -0.58
C TYR A 411 -23.37 -1.38 -0.69
N SER A 412 -22.72 -2.27 -1.40
CA SER A 412 -21.29 -2.20 -1.68
C SER A 412 -21.00 -2.36 -3.18
N GLU A 413 -19.87 -1.88 -3.62
CA GLU A 413 -19.44 -2.01 -5.01
C GLU A 413 -19.29 -3.48 -5.41
N GLN A 414 -18.81 -4.32 -4.49
CA GLN A 414 -18.63 -5.76 -4.68
C GLN A 414 -19.96 -6.49 -4.91
N VAL A 415 -21.01 -6.11 -4.18
CA VAL A 415 -22.38 -6.63 -4.38
C VAL A 415 -22.93 -6.18 -5.73
N SER A 416 -22.72 -4.92 -6.10
CA SER A 416 -23.10 -4.38 -7.41
C SER A 416 -22.45 -5.15 -8.56
N ASP A 417 -21.14 -5.37 -8.50
CA ASP A 417 -20.39 -6.11 -9.53
C ASP A 417 -20.90 -7.58 -9.65
N THR A 418 -21.29 -8.21 -8.52
CA THR A 418 -21.90 -9.55 -8.56
C THR A 418 -23.27 -9.56 -9.25
N TYR A 419 -24.13 -8.56 -8.99
CA TYR A 419 -25.39 -8.43 -9.73
C TYR A 419 -25.16 -8.22 -11.21
N LYS A 420 -24.10 -7.53 -11.60
CA LYS A 420 -23.71 -7.34 -13.00
C LYS A 420 -23.31 -8.66 -13.67
N LEU A 421 -22.56 -9.52 -12.97
CA LEU A 421 -22.21 -10.86 -13.44
C LEU A 421 -23.47 -11.74 -13.56
N ILE A 422 -24.36 -11.74 -12.56
CA ILE A 422 -25.63 -12.49 -12.62
C ILE A 422 -26.48 -11.99 -13.81
N ALA A 423 -26.50 -10.70 -14.07
CA ALA A 423 -27.23 -10.14 -15.21
C ALA A 423 -26.63 -10.58 -16.54
N SER A 424 -25.28 -10.63 -16.66
CA SER A 424 -24.62 -11.09 -17.88
C SER A 424 -24.92 -12.57 -18.15
N VAL A 425 -24.93 -13.44 -17.12
CA VAL A 425 -25.32 -14.85 -17.28
C VAL A 425 -26.77 -15.01 -17.73
N HIS A 426 -27.68 -14.24 -17.13
CA HIS A 426 -29.07 -14.29 -17.57
C HIS A 426 -29.27 -13.77 -19.02
N LEU A 427 -28.41 -12.83 -19.44
CA LEU A 427 -28.45 -12.30 -20.80
C LEU A 427 -27.94 -13.33 -21.82
N SER A 428 -26.81 -14.01 -21.55
CA SER A 428 -26.28 -15.08 -22.40
C SER A 428 -27.23 -16.25 -22.48
N GLY A 429 -27.93 -16.60 -21.38
CA GLY A 429 -28.99 -17.62 -21.36
C GLY A 429 -30.34 -17.17 -21.93
N GLY A 430 -30.45 -16.00 -22.59
CA GLY A 430 -31.67 -15.49 -23.20
C GLY A 430 -32.77 -15.04 -22.22
N ALA A 431 -32.51 -15.09 -20.90
CA ALA A 431 -33.47 -14.71 -19.87
C ALA A 431 -33.46 -13.19 -19.62
N THR A 432 -33.78 -12.39 -20.65
CA THR A 432 -33.63 -10.94 -20.69
C THR A 432 -34.36 -10.24 -19.55
N GLU A 433 -35.56 -10.71 -19.16
CA GLU A 433 -36.28 -10.12 -18.01
C GLU A 433 -35.52 -10.27 -16.69
N LYS A 434 -34.89 -11.40 -16.45
CA LYS A 434 -34.08 -11.63 -15.25
C LYS A 434 -32.80 -10.79 -15.29
N ALA A 435 -32.21 -10.64 -16.47
CA ALA A 435 -31.06 -9.78 -16.68
C ALA A 435 -31.38 -8.31 -16.37
N ILE A 436 -32.51 -7.77 -16.88
CA ILE A 436 -32.92 -6.39 -16.59
C ILE A 436 -33.11 -6.17 -15.08
N ARG A 437 -33.79 -7.10 -14.39
CA ARG A 437 -33.97 -6.99 -12.92
C ARG A 437 -32.65 -6.99 -12.15
N ALA A 438 -31.69 -7.79 -12.59
CA ALA A 438 -30.36 -7.82 -11.97
C ALA A 438 -29.56 -6.53 -12.26
N TYR A 439 -29.60 -6.00 -13.50
CA TYR A 439 -29.01 -4.70 -13.83
C TYR A 439 -29.65 -3.54 -13.08
N GLN A 440 -30.95 -3.56 -12.87
CA GLN A 440 -31.66 -2.53 -12.07
C GLN A 440 -31.17 -2.52 -10.62
N LYS A 441 -30.98 -3.71 -10.00
CA LYS A 441 -30.38 -3.81 -8.66
C LYS A 441 -28.96 -3.28 -8.64
N CYS A 442 -28.13 -3.65 -9.63
CA CYS A 442 -26.79 -3.14 -9.82
C CYS A 442 -26.77 -1.60 -9.89
N HIS A 443 -27.56 -1.03 -10.81
CA HIS A 443 -27.67 0.43 -11.00
C HIS A 443 -28.10 1.17 -9.73
N ASN A 444 -29.09 0.64 -9.01
CA ASN A 444 -29.56 1.23 -7.76
C ASN A 444 -28.43 1.29 -6.70
N ILE A 445 -27.64 0.23 -6.57
CA ILE A 445 -26.50 0.19 -5.66
C ILE A 445 -25.42 1.18 -6.12
N GLU A 446 -25.07 1.19 -7.41
CA GLU A 446 -24.07 2.11 -7.97
C GLU A 446 -24.47 3.58 -7.77
N CYS A 447 -25.77 3.92 -7.95
CA CYS A 447 -26.27 5.25 -7.69
C CYS A 447 -26.16 5.67 -6.22
N LEU A 448 -26.34 4.72 -5.29
CA LEU A 448 -26.24 5.01 -3.85
C LEU A 448 -24.79 5.13 -3.38
N VAL A 449 -23.89 4.28 -3.88
CA VAL A 449 -22.49 4.19 -3.43
C VAL A 449 -21.61 5.20 -4.15
N LEU A 450 -21.71 5.27 -5.48
CA LEU A 450 -20.84 6.07 -6.34
C LEU A 450 -21.47 7.40 -6.81
N GLY A 451 -22.79 7.52 -6.63
CA GLY A 451 -23.57 8.65 -7.13
C GLY A 451 -24.07 8.45 -8.57
N LYS A 452 -25.21 9.07 -8.89
CA LYS A 452 -25.89 8.95 -10.20
C LYS A 452 -25.04 9.39 -11.40
N ASN A 453 -24.09 10.28 -11.18
CA ASN A 453 -23.21 10.81 -12.23
C ASN A 453 -21.94 9.97 -12.44
N SER A 454 -21.74 8.90 -11.70
CA SER A 454 -20.58 8.02 -11.86
C SER A 454 -20.61 7.31 -13.22
N LYS A 455 -19.44 7.02 -13.76
CA LYS A 455 -19.33 6.29 -15.03
C LYS A 455 -20.01 4.93 -14.97
N LYS A 456 -19.81 4.18 -13.86
CA LYS A 456 -20.41 2.85 -13.67
C LYS A 456 -21.95 2.92 -13.69
N ALA A 457 -22.56 3.87 -12.94
CA ALA A 457 -24.01 4.04 -12.92
C ALA A 457 -24.59 4.39 -14.29
N LYS A 458 -23.94 5.28 -15.04
CA LYS A 458 -24.34 5.63 -16.40
C LYS A 458 -24.21 4.46 -17.40
N ASP A 459 -23.15 3.66 -17.25
CA ASP A 459 -22.96 2.48 -18.10
C ASP A 459 -24.04 1.41 -17.83
N SER A 460 -24.40 1.20 -16.56
CA SER A 460 -25.50 0.30 -16.17
C SER A 460 -26.87 0.82 -16.65
N GLU A 461 -27.12 2.12 -16.54
CA GLU A 461 -28.33 2.78 -17.04
C GLU A 461 -28.50 2.59 -18.56
N ARG A 462 -27.43 2.87 -19.34
CA ARG A 462 -27.43 2.64 -20.79
C ARG A 462 -27.69 1.19 -21.16
N THR A 463 -27.10 0.25 -20.41
CA THR A 463 -27.33 -1.18 -20.65
C THR A 463 -28.81 -1.54 -20.44
N ILE A 464 -29.44 -1.03 -19.38
CA ILE A 464 -30.86 -1.21 -19.11
C ILE A 464 -31.70 -0.61 -20.25
N GLU A 465 -31.40 0.62 -20.68
CA GLU A 465 -32.11 1.28 -21.79
C GLU A 465 -32.04 0.47 -23.10
N ILE A 466 -30.86 -0.03 -23.45
CA ILE A 466 -30.64 -0.87 -24.63
C ILE A 466 -31.47 -2.15 -24.53
N LEU A 467 -31.46 -2.82 -23.39
CA LEU A 467 -32.25 -4.06 -23.20
C LEU A 467 -33.74 -3.83 -23.24
N MET A 468 -34.23 -2.67 -22.72
CA MET A 468 -35.61 -2.32 -22.71
C MET A 468 -36.14 -1.83 -24.09
N SER A 469 -35.24 -1.34 -24.95
CA SER A 469 -35.60 -0.95 -26.32
C SER A 469 -35.81 -2.16 -27.27
N SER A 470 -35.49 -3.38 -26.79
CA SER A 470 -35.67 -4.60 -27.56
C SER A 470 -37.17 -4.88 -27.85
N PRO A 471 -37.54 -5.23 -29.10
CA PRO A 471 -38.94 -5.49 -29.47
C PRO A 471 -39.55 -6.60 -28.61
N GLY A 472 -40.68 -6.34 -27.94
CA GLY A 472 -41.38 -7.30 -27.07
C GLY A 472 -41.20 -7.10 -25.56
N LEU A 473 -40.25 -6.28 -25.11
CA LEU A 473 -40.01 -6.01 -23.70
C LEU A 473 -40.42 -4.63 -23.25
N SER A 474 -40.53 -3.65 -24.19
CA SER A 474 -40.85 -2.25 -23.92
C SER A 474 -42.17 -2.03 -23.17
N ASN A 475 -43.16 -2.92 -23.34
CA ASN A 475 -44.45 -2.82 -22.67
C ASN A 475 -44.52 -3.47 -21.28
N LYS A 476 -43.53 -4.31 -20.90
CA LYS A 476 -43.51 -5.04 -19.61
C LYS A 476 -42.74 -4.34 -18.51
N PHE A 477 -41.74 -3.54 -18.89
CA PHE A 477 -40.91 -2.79 -17.97
C PHE A 477 -41.03 -1.28 -18.25
N SER A 478 -42.15 -0.67 -17.85
CA SER A 478 -42.07 0.77 -17.65
C SER A 478 -41.02 1.00 -16.55
N LEU A 479 -40.04 1.86 -16.82
CA LEU A 479 -39.22 2.45 -15.78
C LEU A 479 -40.18 3.07 -14.77
N SER A 480 -40.61 2.26 -13.77
CA SER A 480 -41.33 2.82 -12.65
C SER A 480 -40.41 3.90 -12.10
N LYS A 481 -40.86 5.14 -12.17
CA LYS A 481 -40.26 6.25 -11.45
C LYS A 481 -39.94 5.71 -10.06
N SER A 482 -38.65 5.39 -9.82
CA SER A 482 -38.13 4.99 -8.55
C SER A 482 -39.12 4.15 -7.70
N GLU A 483 -39.00 2.81 -7.69
CA GLU A 483 -39.20 2.14 -6.43
C GLU A 483 -38.27 2.88 -5.47
N GLU A 484 -38.80 3.84 -4.74
CA GLU A 484 -38.11 4.40 -3.59
C GLU A 484 -37.72 3.20 -2.77
N LEU A 485 -36.45 2.86 -2.75
CA LEU A 485 -35.86 1.87 -1.84
C LEU A 485 -36.52 2.19 -0.50
N LYS A 486 -37.41 1.30 -0.03
CA LYS A 486 -38.14 1.51 1.21
C LYS A 486 -37.14 1.92 2.24
N LYS A 487 -37.10 3.21 2.58
CA LYS A 487 -36.12 3.78 3.49
C LYS A 487 -36.12 2.87 4.72
N ARG A 488 -35.01 2.21 5.01
CA ARG A 488 -34.87 1.43 6.25
C ARG A 488 -35.35 2.32 7.38
N PRO A 489 -36.24 1.86 8.28
CA PRO A 489 -36.69 2.68 9.38
C PRO A 489 -35.47 3.23 10.11
N LYS A 490 -35.41 4.56 10.26
CA LYS A 490 -34.30 5.21 10.97
C LYS A 490 -34.12 4.52 12.31
N PHE A 491 -32.90 4.31 12.75
CA PHE A 491 -32.53 3.63 14.00
C PHE A 491 -33.38 4.06 15.21
N ASN A 492 -33.81 5.31 15.26
CA ASN A 492 -34.72 5.87 16.28
C ASN A 492 -36.13 5.24 16.30
N SER A 493 -36.58 4.57 15.24
CA SER A 493 -37.88 3.90 15.23
C SER A 493 -37.82 2.48 15.81
N ILE A 494 -36.63 1.92 15.96
CA ILE A 494 -36.41 0.59 16.53
C ILE A 494 -36.35 0.68 18.08
N VAL A 495 -35.75 1.77 18.59
CA VAL A 495 -35.60 1.99 20.04
C VAL A 495 -36.94 2.28 20.73
N ASN A 496 -37.93 2.84 20.03
CA ASN A 496 -39.24 3.16 20.62
C ASN A 496 -40.24 1.98 20.68
N ARG A 497 -39.87 0.78 20.19
CA ARG A 497 -40.74 -0.41 20.26
C ARG A 497 -40.56 -1.28 21.50
N SER A 498 -39.56 -1.01 22.33
CA SER A 498 -39.35 -1.69 23.60
C SER A 498 -39.87 -0.84 24.76
N LYS A 499 -41.16 -0.54 24.81
CA LYS A 499 -41.80 -0.16 26.07
C LYS A 499 -42.09 -1.45 26.86
N PRO A 500 -41.62 -1.58 28.09
CA PRO A 500 -41.99 -2.72 28.91
C PRO A 500 -43.50 -2.67 29.16
N MET A 501 -44.19 -3.78 28.92
CA MET A 501 -45.56 -3.97 29.40
C MET A 501 -45.51 -3.96 30.91
N THR A 502 -46.01 -2.92 31.55
CA THR A 502 -46.35 -2.92 32.97
C THR A 502 -47.57 -3.80 33.15
N GLY A 503 -47.36 -5.01 33.63
CA GLY A 503 -48.42 -5.89 34.09
C GLY A 503 -49.04 -5.33 35.39
N THR A 504 -50.30 -5.22 35.38
CA THR A 504 -51.16 -5.15 36.57
C THR A 504 -51.35 -6.56 37.11
#